data_a30d3d9948dc61db9891fb9282866b4b
#
_entry.id   a30d3d9948dc61db9891fb9282866b4b
#
_cell.length_a   1.000
_cell.length_b   1.000
_cell.length_c   1.000
_cell.angle_alpha   90.00
_cell.angle_beta   90.00
_cell.angle_gamma   90.00
#
_symmetry.space_group_name_H-M   'P 1'
#
loop_
_entity.id
_entity.type
_entity.pdbx_description
1 polymer ?
#
loop_
_entity_poly.entity_id
_entity_poly.type
_entity_poly.pdbx_seq_one_letter_code
_entity_poly.pdbx_strand_id
1 'polypeptide(L)'
;MYKIGMISLGCPKNQVDAERMLAQLDNNEFTIADCYEGVDAVIVNTCGFIDAAKQEAIENILEMAQLKEEGVVGKIIVTGCLAQRYKEEILSEIPEIDAVVGIGANGSIAEITKKVIEGESVYEMPSNDELPLVGERLLTTPEYWSYLKIADGCSNRCTYCAIPSIRGNYRSVEFETLVEEATQLAAAGTKELVLIAQDTTNYGVDLYGKLRLPELLDALCEIEGIEWIRMLYCYPDKITDELLETMAKQPKVLPYIDLPLQHADDNILKSMNRRGDSAFLRDTINRIRTALPDAVIRTTFIVGFPGEGEEEFENLAEFVNEIEFDRLGCFEFSPQEGTPAFDLEDDVDSDTKLRRGEIIMQDQLEIVTLKNNERIGKTYKVLVEDYDGYTDSYSGRTYMDAPEIDGTISFTTNNRYEPGDFAEVVVIGVNDYDLIGKDTK
;
A
#
# COMPACT_ATOMS: atom_id res chain seq x y z
N MET A 1 16.43 7.90 -29.69
CA MET A 1 16.09 7.60 -28.26
C MET A 1 14.64 8.02 -28.10
N TYR A 2 13.75 7.08 -27.79
CA TYR A 2 12.33 7.34 -27.61
C TYR A 2 12.07 7.89 -26.22
N LYS A 3 11.17 8.86 -26.11
CA LYS A 3 10.73 9.45 -24.83
C LYS A 3 9.49 8.73 -24.32
N ILE A 4 9.54 8.23 -23.08
CA ILE A 4 8.45 7.46 -22.47
C ILE A 4 7.97 8.17 -21.21
N GLY A 5 6.67 8.45 -21.18
CA GLY A 5 5.97 8.87 -19.96
C GLY A 5 5.41 7.67 -19.21
N MET A 6 5.30 7.75 -17.89
CA MET A 6 4.64 6.74 -17.08
C MET A 6 3.69 7.37 -16.06
N ILE A 7 2.48 6.87 -16.01
CA ILE A 7 1.50 7.14 -14.95
C ILE A 7 1.38 5.86 -14.14
N SER A 8 1.66 5.92 -12.84
CA SER A 8 1.50 4.77 -11.94
C SER A 8 0.46 5.08 -10.89
N LEU A 9 -0.63 4.31 -10.89
CA LEU A 9 -1.79 4.52 -10.03
C LEU A 9 -1.92 3.37 -9.02
N GLY A 10 -2.56 3.67 -7.89
CA GLY A 10 -3.01 2.69 -6.93
C GLY A 10 -2.03 2.41 -5.79
N CYS A 11 -1.77 1.15 -5.49
CA CYS A 11 -1.13 0.74 -4.24
C CYS A 11 0.41 0.59 -4.35
N PRO A 12 1.12 0.52 -3.21
CA PRO A 12 2.58 0.30 -3.15
C PRO A 12 3.09 -0.90 -3.98
N LYS A 13 2.31 -1.98 -4.09
CA LYS A 13 2.70 -3.13 -4.92
C LYS A 13 2.74 -2.77 -6.40
N ASN A 14 1.78 -1.97 -6.85
CA ASN A 14 1.71 -1.49 -8.24
C ASN A 14 2.83 -0.48 -8.54
N GLN A 15 3.21 0.33 -7.54
CA GLN A 15 4.34 1.26 -7.65
C GLN A 15 5.66 0.51 -7.83
N VAL A 16 5.95 -0.53 -7.04
CA VAL A 16 7.14 -1.36 -7.22
C VAL A 16 7.16 -2.04 -8.59
N ASP A 17 5.99 -2.45 -9.11
CA ASP A 17 5.90 -3.00 -10.48
C ASP A 17 6.25 -1.93 -11.53
N ALA A 18 5.79 -0.68 -11.34
CA ALA A 18 6.14 0.45 -12.22
C ALA A 18 7.64 0.76 -12.18
N GLU A 19 8.26 0.78 -11.01
CA GLU A 19 9.71 1.03 -10.85
C GLU A 19 10.56 -0.03 -11.56
N ARG A 20 10.12 -1.30 -11.56
CA ARG A 20 10.77 -2.37 -12.34
C ARG A 20 10.56 -2.18 -13.84
N MET A 21 9.41 -1.70 -14.27
CA MET A 21 9.18 -1.34 -15.68
C MET A 21 10.02 -0.15 -16.11
N LEU A 22 10.12 0.88 -15.27
CA LEU A 22 10.96 2.05 -15.52
C LEU A 22 12.43 1.67 -15.68
N ALA A 23 12.96 0.78 -14.84
CA ALA A 23 14.33 0.31 -14.94
C ALA A 23 14.62 -0.41 -16.27
N GLN A 24 13.64 -1.13 -16.85
CA GLN A 24 13.78 -1.72 -18.19
C GLN A 24 13.80 -0.67 -19.31
N LEU A 25 13.16 0.48 -19.07
CA LEU A 25 13.04 1.58 -20.04
C LEU A 25 14.13 2.64 -19.88
N ASP A 26 14.91 2.62 -18.81
CA ASP A 26 16.07 3.51 -18.62
C ASP A 26 17.32 2.89 -19.27
N ASN A 27 17.45 3.06 -20.58
CA ASN A 27 18.52 2.46 -21.37
C ASN A 27 18.91 3.31 -22.59
N ASN A 28 19.72 2.78 -23.50
CA ASN A 28 20.18 3.49 -24.68
C ASN A 28 19.12 3.69 -25.78
N GLU A 29 17.98 3.00 -25.74
CA GLU A 29 16.90 3.13 -26.71
C GLU A 29 15.81 4.08 -26.23
N PHE A 30 15.57 4.14 -24.90
CA PHE A 30 14.52 4.93 -24.27
C PHE A 30 15.09 5.93 -23.28
N THR A 31 14.31 6.95 -22.95
CA THR A 31 14.53 7.87 -21.85
C THR A 31 13.19 8.18 -21.17
N ILE A 32 13.20 8.22 -19.85
CA ILE A 32 12.01 8.58 -19.08
C ILE A 32 11.82 10.09 -19.14
N ALA A 33 10.60 10.53 -19.35
CA ALA A 33 10.23 11.92 -19.46
C ALA A 33 9.54 12.39 -18.15
N ASP A 34 9.88 13.60 -17.72
CA ASP A 34 9.27 14.24 -16.55
C ASP A 34 7.89 14.87 -16.86
N CYS A 35 7.52 14.97 -18.14
CA CYS A 35 6.23 15.48 -18.58
C CYS A 35 5.75 14.70 -19.81
N TYR A 36 4.46 14.83 -20.15
CA TYR A 36 3.85 14.10 -21.28
C TYR A 36 3.98 14.82 -22.62
N GLU A 37 4.47 16.06 -22.66
CA GLU A 37 4.59 16.83 -23.90
C GLU A 37 5.69 16.25 -24.82
N GLY A 38 5.27 15.78 -25.98
CA GLY A 38 6.17 15.24 -27.00
C GLY A 38 6.78 13.88 -26.65
N VAL A 39 6.10 13.07 -25.84
CA VAL A 39 6.49 11.67 -25.59
C VAL A 39 6.08 10.77 -26.76
N ASP A 40 6.94 9.82 -27.10
CA ASP A 40 6.65 8.82 -28.13
C ASP A 40 5.61 7.79 -27.65
N ALA A 41 5.62 7.46 -26.35
CA ALA A 41 4.58 6.63 -25.74
C ALA A 41 4.39 7.00 -24.25
N VAL A 42 3.17 6.82 -23.76
CA VAL A 42 2.82 6.85 -22.34
C VAL A 42 2.36 5.46 -21.90
N ILE A 43 2.86 5.02 -20.74
CA ILE A 43 2.43 3.77 -20.10
C ILE A 43 1.56 4.15 -18.90
N VAL A 44 0.31 3.66 -18.88
CA VAL A 44 -0.60 3.84 -17.75
C VAL A 44 -0.67 2.52 -16.98
N ASN A 45 0.01 2.47 -15.84
CA ASN A 45 -0.01 1.35 -14.90
C ASN A 45 -1.18 1.52 -13.94
N THR A 46 -2.25 0.78 -14.16
CA THR A 46 -3.58 1.02 -13.61
C THR A 46 -3.87 0.25 -12.33
N CYS A 47 -4.74 0.81 -11.48
CA CYS A 47 -5.39 0.10 -10.38
C CYS A 47 -6.81 -0.36 -10.79
N GLY A 48 -7.22 -1.52 -10.31
CA GLY A 48 -8.54 -2.10 -10.64
C GLY A 48 -9.17 -2.83 -9.44
N PHE A 49 -8.82 -2.41 -8.22
CA PHE A 49 -9.22 -3.12 -7.00
C PHE A 49 -10.58 -2.68 -6.46
N ILE A 50 -10.83 -1.37 -6.37
CA ILE A 50 -12.08 -0.77 -5.90
C ILE A 50 -12.58 0.24 -6.92
N ASP A 51 -13.87 0.61 -6.85
CA ASP A 51 -14.51 1.45 -7.88
C ASP A 51 -13.86 2.83 -7.99
N ALA A 52 -13.51 3.47 -6.88
CA ALA A 52 -12.81 4.76 -6.91
C ALA A 52 -11.47 4.68 -7.65
N ALA A 53 -10.68 3.61 -7.44
CA ALA A 53 -9.41 3.42 -8.14
C ALA A 53 -9.59 3.03 -9.61
N LYS A 54 -10.69 2.34 -9.95
CA LYS A 54 -11.07 2.09 -11.36
C LYS A 54 -11.42 3.40 -12.07
N GLN A 55 -12.21 4.25 -11.42
CA GLN A 55 -12.60 5.55 -11.94
C GLN A 55 -11.37 6.44 -12.21
N GLU A 56 -10.48 6.56 -11.22
CA GLU A 56 -9.21 7.29 -11.37
C GLU A 56 -8.39 6.76 -12.57
N ALA A 57 -8.29 5.44 -12.70
CA ALA A 57 -7.53 4.84 -13.79
C ALA A 57 -8.17 5.14 -15.17
N ILE A 58 -9.50 5.07 -15.28
CA ILE A 58 -10.23 5.39 -16.51
C ILE A 58 -10.07 6.87 -16.86
N GLU A 59 -10.19 7.78 -15.89
CA GLU A 59 -10.00 9.22 -16.09
C GLU A 59 -8.60 9.55 -16.64
N ASN A 60 -7.55 8.94 -16.06
CA ASN A 60 -6.19 9.11 -16.57
C ASN A 60 -6.01 8.55 -17.99
N ILE A 61 -6.61 7.41 -18.31
CA ILE A 61 -6.55 6.85 -19.67
C ILE A 61 -7.25 7.78 -20.68
N LEU A 62 -8.43 8.32 -20.33
CA LEU A 62 -9.18 9.25 -21.18
C LEU A 62 -8.44 10.57 -21.38
N GLU A 63 -7.76 11.09 -20.35
CA GLU A 63 -6.90 12.26 -20.48
C GLU A 63 -5.76 12.01 -21.49
N MET A 64 -5.10 10.86 -21.40
CA MET A 64 -4.05 10.49 -22.37
C MET A 64 -4.62 10.29 -23.79
N ALA A 65 -5.83 9.75 -23.91
CA ALA A 65 -6.51 9.62 -25.20
C ALA A 65 -6.76 10.99 -25.85
N GLN A 66 -7.24 11.96 -25.07
CA GLN A 66 -7.40 13.34 -25.54
C GLN A 66 -6.05 13.96 -25.96
N LEU A 67 -5.01 13.83 -25.14
CA LEU A 67 -3.68 14.35 -25.48
C LEU A 67 -3.08 13.69 -26.73
N LYS A 68 -3.42 12.45 -27.01
CA LYS A 68 -3.03 11.76 -28.24
C LYS A 68 -3.77 12.33 -29.45
N GLU A 69 -5.07 12.60 -29.36
CA GLU A 69 -5.84 13.26 -30.44
C GLU A 69 -5.29 14.67 -30.72
N GLU A 70 -4.84 15.40 -29.73
CA GLU A 70 -4.20 16.71 -29.84
C GLU A 70 -2.77 16.64 -30.39
N GLY A 71 -2.20 15.44 -30.54
CA GLY A 71 -0.83 15.20 -31.01
C GLY A 71 0.26 15.50 -30.00
N VAL A 72 -0.07 15.58 -28.73
CA VAL A 72 0.86 15.80 -27.60
C VAL A 72 1.54 14.50 -27.18
N VAL A 73 0.78 13.39 -27.17
CA VAL A 73 1.24 12.03 -26.84
C VAL A 73 1.22 11.17 -28.11
N GLY A 74 2.26 10.38 -28.33
CA GLY A 74 2.35 9.52 -29.51
C GLY A 74 1.52 8.25 -29.42
N LYS A 75 1.76 7.43 -28.40
CA LYS A 75 1.18 6.11 -28.20
C LYS A 75 0.71 5.92 -26.76
N ILE A 76 -0.31 5.07 -26.54
CA ILE A 76 -0.87 4.74 -25.22
C ILE A 76 -0.78 3.24 -24.99
N ILE A 77 -0.11 2.86 -23.90
CA ILE A 77 0.02 1.48 -23.44
C ILE A 77 -0.64 1.39 -22.06
N VAL A 78 -1.63 0.53 -21.89
CA VAL A 78 -2.32 0.32 -20.62
C VAL A 78 -1.91 -1.02 -20.03
N THR A 79 -1.45 -1.03 -18.77
CA THR A 79 -1.11 -2.23 -18.00
C THR A 79 -1.66 -2.12 -16.57
N GLY A 80 -1.35 -3.09 -15.73
CA GLY A 80 -1.74 -3.10 -14.33
C GLY A 80 -3.04 -3.85 -14.04
N CYS A 81 -3.58 -3.61 -12.83
CA CYS A 81 -4.70 -4.40 -12.31
C CYS A 81 -6.01 -4.21 -13.08
N LEU A 82 -6.30 -2.99 -13.57
CA LEU A 82 -7.49 -2.74 -14.39
C LEU A 82 -7.37 -3.44 -15.74
N ALA A 83 -6.22 -3.29 -16.41
CA ALA A 83 -5.94 -3.96 -17.66
C ALA A 83 -6.07 -5.50 -17.55
N GLN A 84 -5.61 -6.08 -16.44
CA GLN A 84 -5.72 -7.50 -16.16
C GLN A 84 -7.18 -7.97 -16.04
N ARG A 85 -8.09 -7.13 -15.54
CA ARG A 85 -9.50 -7.49 -15.31
C ARG A 85 -10.41 -7.19 -16.49
N TYR A 86 -10.20 -6.06 -17.16
CA TYR A 86 -11.18 -5.42 -18.05
C TYR A 86 -10.59 -5.12 -19.44
N LYS A 87 -9.71 -5.98 -19.94
CA LYS A 87 -9.05 -5.79 -21.23
C LYS A 87 -10.05 -5.56 -22.37
N GLU A 88 -11.08 -6.40 -22.46
CA GLU A 88 -12.03 -6.35 -23.59
C GLU A 88 -12.87 -5.08 -23.54
N GLU A 89 -13.30 -4.67 -22.34
CA GLU A 89 -14.05 -3.44 -22.10
C GLU A 89 -13.20 -2.21 -22.43
N ILE A 90 -11.96 -2.17 -21.97
CA ILE A 90 -11.02 -1.08 -22.24
C ILE A 90 -10.82 -0.92 -23.76
N LEU A 91 -10.61 -2.01 -24.49
CA LEU A 91 -10.39 -1.97 -25.93
C LEU A 91 -11.65 -1.57 -26.71
N SER A 92 -12.84 -1.94 -26.22
CA SER A 92 -14.09 -1.60 -26.89
C SER A 92 -14.53 -0.16 -26.68
N GLU A 93 -14.25 0.39 -25.50
CA GLU A 93 -14.72 1.72 -25.10
C GLU A 93 -13.72 2.84 -25.42
N ILE A 94 -12.41 2.53 -25.50
CA ILE A 94 -11.34 3.52 -25.73
C ILE A 94 -10.45 3.07 -26.90
N PRO A 95 -10.89 3.27 -28.15
CA PRO A 95 -10.18 2.81 -29.34
C PRO A 95 -8.84 3.53 -29.61
N GLU A 96 -8.56 4.63 -28.93
CA GLU A 96 -7.32 5.40 -29.01
C GLU A 96 -6.11 4.66 -28.42
N ILE A 97 -6.34 3.61 -27.60
CA ILE A 97 -5.29 2.82 -26.94
C ILE A 97 -4.58 1.95 -27.99
N ASP A 98 -3.25 2.00 -28.01
CA ASP A 98 -2.42 1.20 -28.92
C ASP A 98 -2.07 -0.19 -28.35
N ALA A 99 -2.00 -0.32 -27.02
CA ALA A 99 -1.76 -1.61 -26.38
C ALA A 99 -2.47 -1.75 -25.04
N VAL A 100 -3.00 -2.95 -24.77
CA VAL A 100 -3.48 -3.37 -23.44
C VAL A 100 -2.79 -4.67 -23.09
N VAL A 101 -2.02 -4.66 -21.99
CA VAL A 101 -1.22 -5.83 -21.57
C VAL A 101 -1.48 -6.17 -20.11
N GLY A 102 -1.54 -7.45 -19.80
CA GLY A 102 -1.69 -7.94 -18.44
C GLY A 102 -0.43 -7.76 -17.62
N ILE A 103 -0.55 -7.87 -16.29
CA ILE A 103 0.59 -7.71 -15.36
C ILE A 103 1.73 -8.73 -15.62
N GLY A 104 1.42 -9.92 -16.14
CA GLY A 104 2.42 -10.92 -16.52
C GLY A 104 3.36 -10.43 -17.64
N ALA A 105 2.93 -9.45 -18.44
CA ALA A 105 3.74 -8.86 -19.51
C ALA A 105 4.73 -7.78 -19.02
N ASN A 106 4.66 -7.35 -17.76
CA ASN A 106 5.51 -6.28 -17.23
C ASN A 106 7.03 -6.58 -17.38
N GLY A 107 7.40 -7.87 -17.40
CA GLY A 107 8.79 -8.29 -17.67
C GLY A 107 9.29 -8.00 -19.07
N SER A 108 8.42 -7.74 -20.03
CA SER A 108 8.73 -7.47 -21.44
C SER A 108 8.30 -6.06 -21.87
N ILE A 109 8.07 -5.15 -20.94
CA ILE A 109 7.48 -3.84 -21.24
C ILE A 109 8.31 -3.03 -22.22
N ALA A 110 9.64 -3.12 -22.20
CA ALA A 110 10.51 -2.41 -23.13
C ALA A 110 10.34 -2.93 -24.57
N GLU A 111 10.24 -4.25 -24.78
CA GLU A 111 9.96 -4.84 -26.08
C GLU A 111 8.57 -4.47 -26.59
N ILE A 112 7.56 -4.52 -25.73
CA ILE A 112 6.18 -4.12 -26.04
C ILE A 112 6.15 -2.65 -26.47
N THR A 113 6.75 -1.77 -25.69
CA THR A 113 6.81 -0.33 -25.98
C THR A 113 7.44 -0.06 -27.34
N LYS A 114 8.53 -0.75 -27.66
CA LYS A 114 9.18 -0.61 -28.97
C LYS A 114 8.25 -1.02 -30.11
N LYS A 115 7.61 -2.18 -30.05
CA LYS A 115 6.64 -2.65 -31.06
C LYS A 115 5.52 -1.63 -31.27
N VAL A 116 4.98 -1.09 -30.16
CA VAL A 116 3.89 -0.11 -30.21
C VAL A 116 4.33 1.21 -30.88
N ILE A 117 5.52 1.72 -30.57
CA ILE A 117 6.07 2.92 -31.21
C ILE A 117 6.33 2.67 -32.71
N GLU A 118 6.75 1.48 -33.10
CA GLU A 118 6.97 1.05 -34.49
C GLU A 118 5.64 0.82 -35.25
N GLY A 119 4.49 0.93 -34.58
CA GLY A 119 3.14 0.93 -35.18
C GLY A 119 2.40 -0.40 -35.06
N GLU A 120 2.88 -1.34 -34.25
CA GLU A 120 2.16 -2.56 -33.94
C GLU A 120 1.14 -2.30 -32.80
N SER A 121 -0.03 -2.95 -32.87
CA SER A 121 -0.96 -3.02 -31.73
C SER A 121 -0.66 -4.29 -30.93
N VAL A 122 -0.55 -4.18 -29.60
CA VAL A 122 -0.19 -5.30 -28.72
C VAL A 122 -1.28 -5.53 -27.67
N TYR A 123 -1.85 -6.75 -27.65
CA TYR A 123 -2.95 -7.12 -26.76
C TYR A 123 -2.64 -8.45 -26.06
N GLU A 124 -1.61 -8.46 -25.20
CA GLU A 124 -1.08 -9.68 -24.58
C GLU A 124 -1.55 -9.81 -23.14
N MET A 125 -2.02 -11.01 -22.76
CA MET A 125 -2.45 -11.35 -21.40
C MET A 125 -1.74 -12.64 -20.94
N PRO A 126 -0.44 -12.60 -20.70
CA PRO A 126 0.26 -13.74 -20.10
C PRO A 126 -0.32 -14.08 -18.73
N SER A 127 0.02 -15.27 -18.23
CA SER A 127 -0.37 -15.65 -16.86
C SER A 127 0.10 -14.60 -15.85
N ASN A 128 -0.75 -14.28 -14.87
CA ASN A 128 -0.34 -13.42 -13.77
C ASN A 128 0.82 -14.01 -12.93
N ASP A 129 1.05 -15.32 -13.01
CA ASP A 129 2.21 -15.98 -12.40
C ASP A 129 3.55 -15.58 -13.09
N GLU A 130 3.50 -15.03 -14.29
CA GLU A 130 4.66 -14.52 -15.04
C GLU A 130 5.09 -13.10 -14.60
N LEU A 131 4.28 -12.42 -13.75
CA LEU A 131 4.69 -11.13 -13.18
C LEU A 131 6.05 -11.25 -12.47
N PRO A 132 7.07 -10.46 -12.87
CA PRO A 132 8.37 -10.49 -12.23
C PRO A 132 8.29 -10.05 -10.76
N LEU A 133 8.81 -10.88 -9.87
CA LEU A 133 8.87 -10.55 -8.44
C LEU A 133 10.17 -9.84 -8.06
N VAL A 134 11.19 -9.93 -8.92
CA VAL A 134 12.56 -9.40 -8.72
C VAL A 134 13.02 -8.65 -9.95
N GLY A 135 14.08 -7.87 -9.83
CA GLY A 135 14.67 -7.10 -10.92
C GLY A 135 15.14 -5.72 -10.44
N GLU A 136 15.95 -5.07 -11.28
CA GLU A 136 16.36 -3.69 -11.05
C GLU A 136 15.15 -2.76 -10.92
N ARG A 137 15.31 -1.68 -10.16
CA ARG A 137 14.27 -0.68 -9.94
C ARG A 137 14.83 0.72 -10.17
N LEU A 138 14.04 1.55 -10.86
CA LEU A 138 14.21 2.99 -10.85
C LEU A 138 13.23 3.55 -9.81
N LEU A 139 13.74 3.92 -8.63
CA LEU A 139 12.92 4.32 -7.50
C LEU A 139 12.13 5.59 -7.82
N THR A 140 10.86 5.60 -7.44
CA THR A 140 9.95 6.75 -7.54
C THR A 140 9.62 7.33 -6.16
N THR A 141 10.03 6.65 -5.10
CA THR A 141 9.99 7.17 -3.73
C THR A 141 11.17 8.11 -3.47
N PRO A 142 11.09 9.01 -2.46
CA PRO A 142 12.27 9.70 -1.95
C PRO A 142 13.39 8.74 -1.55
N GLU A 143 14.65 9.18 -1.65
CA GLU A 143 15.83 8.31 -1.43
C GLU A 143 15.88 7.69 -0.03
N TYR A 144 15.31 8.35 0.98
CA TYR A 144 15.41 7.96 2.39
C TYR A 144 14.40 6.91 2.84
N TRP A 145 13.41 6.53 2.02
CA TRP A 145 12.54 5.37 2.29
C TRP A 145 12.17 4.62 1.00
N SER A 146 11.93 3.33 1.12
CA SER A 146 11.54 2.51 -0.03
C SER A 146 10.66 1.33 0.37
N TYR A 147 9.76 0.94 -0.54
CA TYR A 147 9.05 -0.32 -0.41
C TYR A 147 9.95 -1.51 -0.71
N LEU A 148 9.85 -2.57 0.09
CA LEU A 148 10.40 -3.89 -0.20
C LEU A 148 9.25 -4.86 -0.40
N LYS A 149 8.98 -5.23 -1.66
CA LYS A 149 7.88 -6.16 -2.00
C LYS A 149 8.36 -7.60 -1.80
N ILE A 150 7.97 -8.21 -0.64
CA ILE A 150 8.46 -9.54 -0.22
C ILE A 150 7.67 -10.70 -0.82
N ALA A 151 6.47 -10.44 -1.35
CA ALA A 151 5.63 -11.41 -2.05
C ALA A 151 4.60 -10.72 -2.93
N ASP A 152 3.96 -11.47 -3.83
CA ASP A 152 2.82 -11.03 -4.63
C ASP A 152 1.73 -12.11 -4.68
N GLY A 153 0.48 -11.70 -5.00
CA GLY A 153 -0.68 -12.57 -4.98
C GLY A 153 -1.20 -12.87 -3.58
N CYS A 154 -2.35 -13.54 -3.49
CA CYS A 154 -2.98 -13.85 -2.21
C CYS A 154 -3.78 -15.15 -2.29
N SER A 155 -3.66 -16.00 -1.27
CA SER A 155 -4.37 -17.27 -1.15
C SER A 155 -5.42 -17.28 -0.02
N ASN A 156 -5.75 -16.14 0.60
CA ASN A 156 -6.72 -16.05 1.71
C ASN A 156 -8.18 -16.21 1.25
N ARG A 157 -8.48 -15.87 -0.03
CA ARG A 157 -9.81 -16.05 -0.64
C ARG A 157 -10.95 -15.35 0.10
N CYS A 158 -10.72 -14.13 0.62
CA CYS A 158 -11.79 -13.29 1.17
C CYS A 158 -12.87 -13.06 0.09
N THR A 159 -14.15 -13.17 0.47
CA THR A 159 -15.26 -13.21 -0.50
C THR A 159 -15.46 -11.92 -1.28
N TYR A 160 -15.05 -10.79 -0.73
CA TYR A 160 -15.11 -9.46 -1.38
C TYR A 160 -13.90 -9.12 -2.26
N CYS A 161 -12.85 -9.94 -2.28
CA CYS A 161 -11.55 -9.55 -2.77
C CYS A 161 -11.23 -10.13 -4.15
N ALA A 162 -10.97 -9.27 -5.13
CA ALA A 162 -10.60 -9.65 -6.49
C ALA A 162 -9.09 -9.94 -6.67
N ILE A 163 -8.24 -9.74 -5.67
CA ILE A 163 -6.79 -9.92 -5.78
C ILE A 163 -6.38 -11.31 -6.29
N PRO A 164 -6.98 -12.44 -5.84
CA PRO A 164 -6.60 -13.75 -6.36
C PRO A 164 -6.82 -13.91 -7.88
N SER A 165 -7.82 -13.25 -8.46
CA SER A 165 -8.04 -13.27 -9.90
C SER A 165 -7.10 -12.34 -10.67
N ILE A 166 -6.66 -11.23 -10.05
CA ILE A 166 -5.78 -10.24 -10.67
C ILE A 166 -4.32 -10.66 -10.58
N ARG A 167 -3.83 -11.00 -9.36
CA ARG A 167 -2.40 -11.23 -9.06
C ARG A 167 -2.05 -12.69 -8.79
N GLY A 168 -3.03 -13.59 -8.90
CA GLY A 168 -2.82 -15.02 -8.71
C GLY A 168 -2.67 -15.45 -7.25
N ASN A 169 -2.16 -16.66 -7.07
CA ASN A 169 -1.86 -17.22 -5.77
C ASN A 169 -0.65 -16.53 -5.15
N TYR A 170 -0.52 -16.67 -3.84
CA TYR A 170 0.59 -16.11 -3.08
C TYR A 170 1.95 -16.69 -3.54
N ARG A 171 2.91 -15.82 -3.84
CA ARG A 171 4.27 -16.15 -4.27
C ARG A 171 5.27 -15.29 -3.51
N SER A 172 6.06 -15.90 -2.64
CA SER A 172 7.15 -15.24 -1.92
C SER A 172 8.35 -14.98 -2.83
N VAL A 173 9.06 -13.92 -2.57
CA VAL A 173 10.43 -13.71 -3.10
C VAL A 173 11.42 -14.54 -2.26
N GLU A 174 12.46 -15.08 -2.87
CA GLU A 174 13.50 -15.82 -2.16
C GLU A 174 14.19 -14.95 -1.11
N PHE A 175 14.54 -15.56 0.01
CA PHE A 175 15.07 -14.87 1.19
C PHE A 175 16.36 -14.09 0.89
N GLU A 176 17.32 -14.74 0.24
CA GLU A 176 18.60 -14.15 -0.09
C GLU A 176 18.46 -12.99 -1.07
N THR A 177 17.53 -13.09 -2.01
CA THR A 177 17.22 -12.02 -2.98
C THR A 177 16.65 -10.78 -2.28
N LEU A 178 15.79 -10.96 -1.27
CA LEU A 178 15.27 -9.82 -0.50
C LEU A 178 16.35 -9.12 0.32
N VAL A 179 17.27 -9.88 0.91
CA VAL A 179 18.39 -9.31 1.66
C VAL A 179 19.32 -8.55 0.72
N GLU A 180 19.55 -9.07 -0.50
CA GLU A 180 20.35 -8.39 -1.52
C GLU A 180 19.67 -7.09 -2.00
N GLU A 181 18.37 -7.13 -2.35
CA GLU A 181 17.60 -5.94 -2.75
C GLU A 181 17.62 -4.89 -1.64
N ALA A 182 17.38 -5.27 -0.38
CA ALA A 182 17.42 -4.36 0.76
C ALA A 182 18.81 -3.75 0.99
N THR A 183 19.88 -4.52 0.75
CA THR A 183 21.26 -4.01 0.84
C THR A 183 21.54 -2.98 -0.26
N GLN A 184 21.05 -3.21 -1.46
CA GLN A 184 21.16 -2.24 -2.57
C GLN A 184 20.37 -0.96 -2.27
N LEU A 185 19.16 -1.07 -1.74
CA LEU A 185 18.36 0.08 -1.32
C LEU A 185 19.07 0.89 -0.23
N ALA A 186 19.63 0.23 0.79
CA ALA A 186 20.41 0.89 1.84
C ALA A 186 21.63 1.63 1.27
N ALA A 187 22.36 1.00 0.33
CA ALA A 187 23.50 1.62 -0.35
C ALA A 187 23.09 2.83 -1.22
N ALA A 188 21.86 2.88 -1.70
CA ALA A 188 21.27 4.00 -2.42
C ALA A 188 20.76 5.14 -1.51
N GLY A 189 20.77 4.97 -0.16
CA GLY A 189 20.38 6.00 0.80
C GLY A 189 19.12 5.70 1.60
N THR A 190 18.44 4.58 1.35
CA THR A 190 17.22 4.20 2.07
C THR A 190 17.50 3.97 3.56
N LYS A 191 16.79 4.67 4.41
CA LYS A 191 16.83 4.58 5.88
C LYS A 191 15.63 3.85 6.46
N GLU A 192 14.46 3.94 5.81
CA GLU A 192 13.25 3.18 6.17
C GLU A 192 12.89 2.17 5.07
N LEU A 193 12.83 0.88 5.41
CA LEU A 193 12.24 -0.16 4.57
C LEU A 193 10.80 -0.40 4.98
N VAL A 194 9.88 -0.31 4.02
CA VAL A 194 8.47 -0.64 4.21
C VAL A 194 8.17 -1.97 3.52
N LEU A 195 8.03 -3.04 4.29
CA LEU A 195 7.74 -4.38 3.79
C LEU A 195 6.30 -4.48 3.36
N ILE A 196 6.08 -4.90 2.12
CA ILE A 196 4.75 -5.03 1.52
C ILE A 196 4.55 -6.36 0.82
N ALA A 197 3.32 -6.87 0.93
CA ALA A 197 2.73 -7.93 0.14
C ALA A 197 1.20 -7.76 0.17
N GLN A 198 0.41 -8.68 -0.37
CA GLN A 198 -1.02 -8.72 -0.09
C GLN A 198 -1.34 -9.36 1.27
N ASP A 199 -0.40 -10.12 1.80
CA ASP A 199 -0.37 -10.69 3.15
C ASP A 199 1.09 -10.87 3.58
N THR A 200 1.65 -9.83 4.19
CA THR A 200 3.06 -9.78 4.60
C THR A 200 3.40 -10.87 5.63
N THR A 201 2.45 -11.18 6.50
CA THR A 201 2.64 -12.20 7.54
C THR A 201 2.68 -13.63 7.02
N ASN A 202 2.29 -13.87 5.74
CA ASN A 202 2.35 -15.20 5.12
C ASN A 202 3.71 -15.54 4.48
N TYR A 203 4.68 -14.66 4.59
CA TYR A 203 5.98 -14.81 3.92
C TYR A 203 6.65 -16.17 4.20
N GLY A 204 7.04 -16.85 3.15
CA GLY A 204 7.84 -18.07 3.17
C GLY A 204 7.05 -19.38 3.15
N VAL A 205 5.72 -19.35 3.39
CA VAL A 205 4.92 -20.58 3.48
C VAL A 205 4.94 -21.38 2.18
N ASP A 206 4.84 -20.72 1.04
CA ASP A 206 4.85 -21.33 -0.28
C ASP A 206 6.22 -21.89 -0.69
N LEU A 207 7.31 -21.18 -0.40
CA LEU A 207 8.68 -21.57 -0.75
C LEU A 207 9.31 -22.55 0.23
N TYR A 208 9.05 -22.37 1.54
CA TYR A 208 9.79 -23.07 2.61
C TYR A 208 8.91 -23.95 3.50
N GLY A 209 7.59 -23.96 3.27
CA GLY A 209 6.63 -24.70 4.07
C GLY A 209 6.42 -24.20 5.50
N LYS A 210 6.92 -23.00 5.83
CA LYS A 210 6.79 -22.33 7.13
C LYS A 210 6.80 -20.83 6.99
N LEU A 211 6.27 -20.13 7.98
CA LEU A 211 6.41 -18.69 8.12
C LEU A 211 7.89 -18.34 8.37
N ARG A 212 8.41 -17.35 7.64
CA ARG A 212 9.81 -16.90 7.76
C ARG A 212 9.97 -15.37 7.91
N LEU A 213 8.87 -14.68 8.18
CA LEU A 213 8.93 -13.23 8.39
C LEU A 213 9.83 -12.83 9.57
N PRO A 214 9.79 -13.51 10.75
CA PRO A 214 10.71 -13.21 11.86
C PRO A 214 12.18 -13.33 11.46
N GLU A 215 12.54 -14.42 10.77
CA GLU A 215 13.91 -14.63 10.27
C GLU A 215 14.34 -13.56 9.26
N LEU A 216 13.43 -13.11 8.39
CA LEU A 216 13.68 -12.04 7.42
C LEU A 216 13.91 -10.71 8.15
N LEU A 217 13.10 -10.36 9.13
CA LEU A 217 13.26 -9.15 9.93
C LEU A 217 14.61 -9.12 10.65
N ASP A 218 15.03 -10.25 11.26
CA ASP A 218 16.35 -10.37 11.89
C ASP A 218 17.47 -10.08 10.88
N ALA A 219 17.41 -10.66 9.69
CA ALA A 219 18.43 -10.44 8.64
C ALA A 219 18.46 -9.00 8.11
N LEU A 220 17.29 -8.39 7.91
CA LEU A 220 17.19 -7.00 7.45
C LEU A 220 17.70 -6.01 8.50
N CYS A 221 17.58 -6.32 9.79
CA CYS A 221 18.13 -5.50 10.87
C CYS A 221 19.65 -5.44 10.88
N GLU A 222 20.34 -6.43 10.34
CA GLU A 222 21.81 -6.46 10.22
C GLU A 222 22.36 -5.54 9.10
N ILE A 223 21.49 -5.04 8.22
CA ILE A 223 21.91 -4.18 7.10
C ILE A 223 22.28 -2.80 7.66
N GLU A 224 23.52 -2.38 7.36
CA GLU A 224 24.00 -1.03 7.67
C GLU A 224 23.25 0.03 6.84
N GLY A 225 22.93 1.15 7.45
CA GLY A 225 22.18 2.25 6.82
C GLY A 225 20.65 2.16 7.00
N ILE A 226 20.10 0.98 7.19
CA ILE A 226 18.68 0.84 7.57
C ILE A 226 18.50 1.18 9.05
N GLU A 227 17.61 2.12 9.31
CA GLU A 227 17.27 2.61 10.65
C GLU A 227 15.86 2.16 11.09
N TRP A 228 14.92 2.04 10.14
CA TRP A 228 13.54 1.67 10.35
C TRP A 228 13.08 0.57 9.40
N ILE A 229 12.34 -0.39 9.93
CA ILE A 229 11.67 -1.46 9.18
C ILE A 229 10.20 -1.46 9.59
N ARG A 230 9.31 -1.20 8.64
CA ARG A 230 7.86 -1.16 8.83
C ARG A 230 7.21 -2.29 8.06
N MET A 231 6.13 -2.87 8.61
CA MET A 231 5.33 -3.88 7.93
C MET A 231 3.93 -3.37 7.66
N LEU A 232 3.46 -3.49 6.43
CA LEU A 232 2.08 -3.23 6.05
C LEU A 232 1.38 -4.53 5.62
N TYR A 233 0.05 -4.54 5.66
CA TYR A 233 -0.80 -5.65 5.19
C TYR A 233 -0.59 -6.96 5.94
N CYS A 234 -0.64 -6.92 7.27
CA CYS A 234 -0.60 -8.10 8.14
C CYS A 234 -1.96 -8.78 8.23
N TYR A 235 -1.96 -10.09 8.45
CA TYR A 235 -3.19 -10.87 8.61
C TYR A 235 -3.28 -11.43 10.05
N PRO A 236 -4.43 -11.29 10.75
CA PRO A 236 -4.54 -11.55 12.19
C PRO A 236 -4.12 -12.95 12.62
N ASP A 237 -4.49 -13.97 11.85
CA ASP A 237 -4.21 -15.38 12.18
C ASP A 237 -2.74 -15.79 12.04
N LYS A 238 -1.89 -14.88 11.56
CA LYS A 238 -0.45 -15.09 11.37
C LYS A 238 0.42 -14.16 12.22
N ILE A 239 -0.18 -13.41 13.14
CA ILE A 239 0.54 -12.70 14.19
C ILE A 239 0.98 -13.73 15.25
N THR A 240 2.14 -14.35 15.02
CA THR A 240 2.69 -15.38 15.92
C THR A 240 3.45 -14.77 17.07
N ASP A 241 3.63 -15.53 18.15
CA ASP A 241 4.45 -15.10 19.29
C ASP A 241 5.91 -14.86 18.85
N GLU A 242 6.45 -15.70 17.97
CA GLU A 242 7.79 -15.52 17.39
C GLU A 242 7.94 -14.18 16.66
N LEU A 243 6.92 -13.77 15.89
CA LEU A 243 6.92 -12.45 15.24
C LEU A 243 6.94 -11.31 16.26
N LEU A 244 6.10 -11.39 17.29
CA LEU A 244 6.02 -10.37 18.35
C LEU A 244 7.31 -10.32 19.17
N GLU A 245 7.93 -11.47 19.48
CA GLU A 245 9.23 -11.55 20.16
C GLU A 245 10.35 -10.92 19.32
N THR A 246 10.36 -11.18 18.00
CA THR A 246 11.34 -10.57 17.09
C THR A 246 11.16 -9.06 17.03
N MET A 247 9.92 -8.57 16.90
CA MET A 247 9.64 -7.12 16.91
C MET A 247 10.07 -6.47 18.24
N ALA A 248 9.80 -7.10 19.35
CA ALA A 248 10.20 -6.58 20.68
C ALA A 248 11.73 -6.54 20.86
N LYS A 249 12.45 -7.49 20.26
CA LYS A 249 13.92 -7.62 20.36
C LYS A 249 14.65 -6.67 19.41
N GLN A 250 14.11 -6.41 18.23
CA GLN A 250 14.78 -5.69 17.15
C GLN A 250 14.41 -4.20 17.15
N PRO A 251 15.29 -3.29 17.56
CA PRO A 251 14.96 -1.87 17.71
C PRO A 251 14.72 -1.15 16.36
N LYS A 252 15.16 -1.71 15.24
CA LYS A 252 14.89 -1.17 13.91
C LYS A 252 13.49 -1.55 13.41
N VAL A 253 12.91 -2.64 13.91
CA VAL A 253 11.53 -3.03 13.54
C VAL A 253 10.57 -2.16 14.33
N LEU A 254 9.83 -1.32 13.63
CA LEU A 254 8.90 -0.39 14.26
C LEU A 254 7.73 -1.13 14.91
N PRO A 255 7.31 -0.73 16.12
CA PRO A 255 6.12 -1.29 16.76
C PRO A 255 4.85 -0.74 16.10
N TYR A 256 4.74 -0.92 14.80
CA TYR A 256 3.64 -0.50 13.95
C TYR A 256 3.11 -1.73 13.23
N ILE A 257 1.83 -2.03 13.39
CA ILE A 257 1.18 -3.21 12.80
C ILE A 257 -0.06 -2.74 12.04
N ASP A 258 0.02 -2.80 10.71
CA ASP A 258 -1.14 -2.62 9.84
C ASP A 258 -1.89 -3.96 9.74
N LEU A 259 -3.07 -4.01 10.38
CA LEU A 259 -3.86 -5.21 10.62
C LEU A 259 -5.29 -5.02 10.11
N PRO A 260 -5.56 -5.11 8.80
CA PRO A 260 -6.89 -4.94 8.24
C PRO A 260 -7.84 -6.04 8.72
N LEU A 261 -8.68 -5.74 9.71
CA LEU A 261 -9.63 -6.70 10.30
C LEU A 261 -10.88 -6.89 9.45
N GLN A 262 -11.27 -5.86 8.73
CA GLN A 262 -12.38 -5.75 7.78
C GLN A 262 -13.76 -5.68 8.45
N HIS A 263 -14.02 -6.42 9.51
CA HIS A 263 -15.21 -6.36 10.36
C HIS A 263 -14.91 -6.91 11.75
N ALA A 264 -15.85 -6.83 12.69
CA ALA A 264 -15.73 -7.38 14.03
C ALA A 264 -16.92 -8.26 14.46
N ASP A 265 -18.01 -8.27 13.69
CA ASP A 265 -19.12 -9.20 13.92
C ASP A 265 -18.82 -10.58 13.35
N ASP A 266 -19.15 -11.62 14.11
CA ASP A 266 -18.81 -13.01 13.79
C ASP A 266 -19.50 -13.53 12.53
N ASN A 267 -20.78 -13.10 12.28
CA ASN A 267 -21.54 -13.52 11.10
C ASN A 267 -20.95 -12.88 9.85
N ILE A 268 -20.60 -11.62 9.92
CA ILE A 268 -20.01 -10.88 8.79
C ILE A 268 -18.60 -11.37 8.51
N LEU A 269 -17.76 -11.58 9.53
CA LEU A 269 -16.42 -12.17 9.37
C LEU A 269 -16.47 -13.52 8.67
N LYS A 270 -17.42 -14.38 9.06
CA LYS A 270 -17.64 -15.67 8.42
C LYS A 270 -18.10 -15.53 6.97
N SER A 271 -19.03 -14.61 6.69
CA SER A 271 -19.51 -14.33 5.32
C SER A 271 -18.41 -13.74 4.43
N MET A 272 -17.52 -12.94 4.99
CA MET A 272 -16.31 -12.43 4.35
C MET A 272 -15.22 -13.50 4.13
N ASN A 273 -15.40 -14.73 4.62
CA ASN A 273 -14.38 -15.77 4.68
C ASN A 273 -13.12 -15.33 5.42
N ARG A 274 -13.29 -14.55 6.47
CA ARG A 274 -12.19 -14.16 7.39
C ARG A 274 -11.97 -15.26 8.42
N ARG A 275 -10.72 -15.46 8.80
CA ARG A 275 -10.35 -16.43 9.84
C ARG A 275 -10.45 -15.79 11.21
N GLY A 276 -11.01 -16.54 12.16
CA GLY A 276 -11.25 -16.06 13.52
C GLY A 276 -12.62 -15.38 13.66
N ASP A 277 -12.94 -15.08 14.90
CA ASP A 277 -14.14 -14.39 15.36
C ASP A 277 -13.75 -13.15 16.18
N SER A 278 -14.70 -12.42 16.69
CA SER A 278 -14.48 -11.21 17.49
C SER A 278 -13.63 -11.47 18.74
N ALA A 279 -13.77 -12.65 19.36
CA ALA A 279 -12.96 -13.04 20.51
C ALA A 279 -11.50 -13.27 20.12
N PHE A 280 -11.26 -13.95 19.01
CA PHE A 280 -9.92 -14.14 18.45
C PHE A 280 -9.26 -12.81 18.10
N LEU A 281 -10.00 -11.86 17.49
CA LEU A 281 -9.46 -10.54 17.17
C LEU A 281 -9.04 -9.77 18.44
N ARG A 282 -9.87 -9.79 19.49
CA ARG A 282 -9.53 -9.20 20.81
C ARG A 282 -8.29 -9.83 21.42
N ASP A 283 -8.20 -11.16 21.40
CA ASP A 283 -7.03 -11.88 21.92
C ASP A 283 -5.76 -11.49 21.14
N THR A 284 -5.82 -11.45 19.82
CA THR A 284 -4.69 -11.05 18.97
C THR A 284 -4.21 -9.64 19.30
N ILE A 285 -5.11 -8.66 19.43
CA ILE A 285 -4.78 -7.28 19.80
C ILE A 285 -4.19 -7.21 21.20
N ASN A 286 -4.73 -7.95 22.16
CA ASN A 286 -4.22 -8.00 23.52
C ASN A 286 -2.81 -8.60 23.58
N ARG A 287 -2.52 -9.64 22.79
CA ARG A 287 -1.18 -10.22 22.65
C ARG A 287 -0.20 -9.20 22.06
N ILE A 288 -0.60 -8.48 21.02
CA ILE A 288 0.22 -7.41 20.43
C ILE A 288 0.55 -6.35 21.49
N ARG A 289 -0.44 -5.80 22.17
CA ARG A 289 -0.25 -4.75 23.20
C ARG A 289 0.55 -5.23 24.43
N THR A 290 0.46 -6.52 24.74
CA THR A 290 1.25 -7.12 25.83
C THR A 290 2.72 -7.25 25.45
N ALA A 291 3.00 -7.70 24.24
CA ALA A 291 4.37 -7.88 23.75
C ALA A 291 5.03 -6.53 23.37
N LEU A 292 4.24 -5.60 22.86
CA LEU A 292 4.68 -4.30 22.36
C LEU A 292 3.81 -3.19 22.96
N PRO A 293 4.12 -2.71 24.19
CA PRO A 293 3.28 -1.71 24.88
C PRO A 293 3.09 -0.39 24.12
N ASP A 294 4.06 0.00 23.28
CA ASP A 294 4.01 1.21 22.45
C ASP A 294 3.51 0.92 21.01
N ALA A 295 2.88 -0.26 20.80
CA ALA A 295 2.41 -0.63 19.47
C ALA A 295 1.35 0.34 18.95
N VAL A 296 1.55 0.79 17.72
CA VAL A 296 0.54 1.46 16.90
C VAL A 296 -0.17 0.39 16.08
N ILE A 297 -1.47 0.25 16.29
CA ILE A 297 -2.30 -0.68 15.53
C ILE A 297 -3.13 0.12 14.54
N ARG A 298 -2.83 -0.08 13.25
CA ARG A 298 -3.63 0.42 12.14
C ARG A 298 -4.60 -0.67 11.69
N THR A 299 -5.82 -0.31 11.39
CA THR A 299 -6.82 -1.24 10.88
C THR A 299 -7.62 -0.67 9.72
N THR A 300 -8.36 -1.53 9.06
CA THR A 300 -9.32 -1.18 8.01
C THR A 300 -10.60 -1.97 8.23
N PHE A 301 -11.75 -1.29 8.12
CA PHE A 301 -13.08 -1.89 8.16
C PHE A 301 -13.84 -1.64 6.86
N ILE A 302 -14.78 -2.54 6.58
CA ILE A 302 -15.75 -2.44 5.49
C ILE A 302 -17.13 -2.45 6.12
N VAL A 303 -17.92 -1.41 5.87
CA VAL A 303 -19.31 -1.29 6.32
C VAL A 303 -20.28 -1.54 5.16
N GLY A 304 -21.49 -1.98 5.48
CA GLY A 304 -22.52 -2.27 4.48
C GLY A 304 -22.21 -3.52 3.66
N PHE A 305 -21.48 -4.48 4.22
CA PHE A 305 -21.34 -5.79 3.61
C PHE A 305 -22.69 -6.52 3.59
N PRO A 306 -23.02 -7.33 2.54
CA PRO A 306 -24.29 -8.08 2.48
C PRO A 306 -24.57 -8.87 3.75
N GLY A 307 -25.75 -8.64 4.34
CA GLY A 307 -26.17 -9.21 5.61
C GLY A 307 -25.75 -8.42 6.86
N GLU A 308 -25.14 -7.26 6.72
CA GLU A 308 -24.85 -6.35 7.84
C GLU A 308 -26.13 -5.58 8.22
N GLY A 309 -26.86 -6.08 9.23
CA GLY A 309 -27.98 -5.38 9.84
C GLY A 309 -27.52 -4.34 10.87
N GLU A 310 -28.46 -3.80 11.63
CA GLU A 310 -28.13 -2.82 12.69
C GLU A 310 -27.35 -3.49 13.83
N GLU A 311 -27.66 -4.73 14.20
CA GLU A 311 -26.96 -5.46 15.28
C GLU A 311 -25.48 -5.73 14.90
N GLU A 312 -25.22 -6.15 13.66
CA GLU A 312 -23.87 -6.39 13.17
C GLU A 312 -23.04 -5.11 13.09
N PHE A 313 -23.68 -3.99 12.70
CA PHE A 313 -23.04 -2.69 12.69
C PHE A 313 -22.77 -2.16 14.12
N GLU A 314 -23.74 -2.31 15.05
CA GLU A 314 -23.54 -1.95 16.46
C GLU A 314 -22.36 -2.72 17.07
N ASN A 315 -22.25 -4.04 16.80
CA ASN A 315 -21.12 -4.86 17.23
C ASN A 315 -19.77 -4.32 16.70
N LEU A 316 -19.72 -3.83 15.46
CA LEU A 316 -18.54 -3.20 14.89
C LEU A 316 -18.21 -1.88 15.59
N ALA A 317 -19.19 -0.99 15.78
CA ALA A 317 -18.98 0.30 16.42
C ALA A 317 -18.54 0.14 17.89
N GLU A 318 -19.15 -0.77 18.63
CA GLU A 318 -18.74 -1.11 19.99
C GLU A 318 -17.30 -1.64 20.03
N PHE A 319 -16.93 -2.50 19.08
CA PHE A 319 -15.57 -3.02 18.97
C PHE A 319 -14.55 -1.91 18.69
N VAL A 320 -14.83 -0.97 17.81
CA VAL A 320 -13.96 0.18 17.52
C VAL A 320 -13.74 1.01 18.78
N ASN A 321 -14.80 1.32 19.50
CA ASN A 321 -14.75 2.10 20.75
C ASN A 321 -14.08 1.34 21.91
N GLU A 322 -14.21 0.02 21.96
CA GLU A 322 -13.55 -0.83 22.96
C GLU A 322 -12.02 -0.92 22.71
N ILE A 323 -11.65 -1.13 21.44
CA ILE A 323 -10.26 -1.39 21.07
C ILE A 323 -9.44 -0.11 20.99
N GLU A 324 -10.03 1.01 20.58
CA GLU A 324 -9.35 2.30 20.42
C GLU A 324 -8.09 2.17 19.52
N PHE A 325 -8.32 1.98 18.22
CA PHE A 325 -7.22 1.88 17.25
C PHE A 325 -6.44 3.19 17.13
N ASP A 326 -5.14 3.12 16.84
CA ASP A 326 -4.31 4.30 16.64
C ASP A 326 -4.53 4.92 15.26
N ARG A 327 -4.78 4.07 14.26
CA ARG A 327 -5.12 4.46 12.89
C ARG A 327 -6.23 3.55 12.37
N LEU A 328 -7.20 4.11 11.69
CA LEU A 328 -8.32 3.37 11.13
C LEU A 328 -8.77 3.99 9.82
N GLY A 329 -9.01 3.15 8.82
CA GLY A 329 -9.74 3.51 7.61
C GLY A 329 -11.03 2.72 7.52
N CYS A 330 -12.11 3.36 7.10
CA CYS A 330 -13.40 2.71 6.88
C CYS A 330 -13.84 2.90 5.44
N PHE A 331 -14.24 1.82 4.79
CA PHE A 331 -14.70 1.82 3.40
C PHE A 331 -16.12 1.25 3.32
N GLU A 332 -16.91 1.79 2.41
CA GLU A 332 -18.18 1.20 2.04
C GLU A 332 -17.95 -0.07 1.21
N PHE A 333 -18.75 -1.11 1.45
CA PHE A 333 -18.72 -2.29 0.60
C PHE A 333 -19.10 -1.93 -0.84
N SER A 334 -18.26 -2.33 -1.76
CA SER A 334 -18.44 -2.21 -3.20
C SER A 334 -18.35 -3.61 -3.82
N PRO A 335 -19.43 -4.13 -4.44
CA PRO A 335 -19.43 -5.44 -5.04
C PRO A 335 -18.45 -5.49 -6.22
N GLN A 336 -17.52 -6.46 -6.19
CA GLN A 336 -16.50 -6.62 -7.23
C GLN A 336 -16.80 -7.83 -8.10
N GLU A 337 -16.95 -7.63 -9.39
CA GLU A 337 -17.20 -8.69 -10.37
C GLU A 337 -16.20 -9.84 -10.24
N GLY A 338 -16.71 -11.07 -10.36
CA GLY A 338 -15.92 -12.29 -10.25
C GLY A 338 -15.51 -12.66 -8.82
N THR A 339 -16.04 -11.97 -7.80
CA THR A 339 -15.86 -12.35 -6.40
C THR A 339 -17.13 -13.01 -5.84
N PRO A 340 -17.01 -13.92 -4.86
CA PRO A 340 -18.19 -14.55 -4.26
C PRO A 340 -19.19 -13.55 -3.66
N ALA A 341 -18.73 -12.43 -3.13
CA ALA A 341 -19.61 -11.42 -2.54
C ALA A 341 -20.39 -10.61 -3.59
N PHE A 342 -19.96 -10.62 -4.85
CA PHE A 342 -20.71 -10.00 -5.96
C PHE A 342 -22.04 -10.68 -6.20
N ASP A 343 -22.11 -11.99 -5.96
CA ASP A 343 -23.32 -12.82 -6.17
C ASP A 343 -24.27 -12.79 -4.95
N LEU A 344 -23.89 -12.13 -3.85
CA LEU A 344 -24.75 -11.93 -2.69
C LEU A 344 -25.77 -10.83 -2.97
N GLU A 345 -26.94 -10.91 -2.35
CA GLU A 345 -27.90 -9.84 -2.36
C GLU A 345 -27.34 -8.66 -1.55
N ASP A 346 -27.11 -7.53 -2.21
CA ASP A 346 -26.67 -6.29 -1.54
C ASP A 346 -27.88 -5.61 -0.92
N ASP A 347 -28.20 -6.00 0.32
CA ASP A 347 -29.38 -5.62 1.07
C ASP A 347 -29.19 -4.33 1.91
N VAL A 348 -27.99 -3.72 1.82
CA VAL A 348 -27.67 -2.45 2.50
C VAL A 348 -27.60 -1.32 1.47
N ASP A 349 -28.50 -0.36 1.57
CA ASP A 349 -28.53 0.78 0.64
C ASP A 349 -27.33 1.74 0.82
N SER A 350 -27.01 2.51 -0.22
CA SER A 350 -25.84 3.38 -0.26
C SER A 350 -25.86 4.47 0.82
N ASP A 351 -27.03 5.02 1.16
CA ASP A 351 -27.13 6.06 2.20
C ASP A 351 -26.81 5.47 3.58
N THR A 352 -27.23 4.22 3.81
CA THR A 352 -26.89 3.47 5.04
C THR A 352 -25.41 3.16 5.12
N LYS A 353 -24.77 2.71 4.00
CA LYS A 353 -23.33 2.46 3.94
C LYS A 353 -22.55 3.74 4.26
N LEU A 354 -22.89 4.84 3.59
CA LEU A 354 -22.24 6.13 3.82
C LEU A 354 -22.36 6.55 5.29
N ARG A 355 -23.59 6.53 5.84
CA ARG A 355 -23.84 6.90 7.24
C ARG A 355 -23.02 6.05 8.21
N ARG A 356 -22.95 4.73 8.00
CA ARG A 356 -22.16 3.83 8.84
C ARG A 356 -20.67 4.15 8.77
N GLY A 357 -20.15 4.42 7.57
CA GLY A 357 -18.77 4.86 7.38
C GLY A 357 -18.46 6.16 8.13
N GLU A 358 -19.35 7.16 8.02
CA GLU A 358 -19.21 8.43 8.73
C GLU A 358 -19.20 8.25 10.26
N ILE A 359 -20.06 7.38 10.82
CA ILE A 359 -20.09 7.09 12.26
C ILE A 359 -18.74 6.51 12.71
N ILE A 360 -18.25 5.47 12.04
CA ILE A 360 -16.97 4.83 12.39
C ILE A 360 -15.80 5.83 12.30
N MET A 361 -15.79 6.67 11.27
CA MET A 361 -14.72 7.68 11.11
C MET A 361 -14.84 8.81 12.13
N GLN A 362 -16.04 9.18 12.57
CA GLN A 362 -16.24 10.14 13.64
C GLN A 362 -15.75 9.58 14.99
N ASP A 363 -16.12 8.34 15.34
CA ASP A 363 -15.62 7.66 16.54
C ASP A 363 -14.09 7.59 16.54
N GLN A 364 -13.50 7.24 15.40
CA GLN A 364 -12.04 7.19 15.25
C GLN A 364 -11.37 8.56 15.42
N LEU A 365 -11.99 9.65 14.93
CA LEU A 365 -11.45 11.00 15.11
C LEU A 365 -11.41 11.38 16.60
N GLU A 366 -12.44 11.02 17.37
CA GLU A 366 -12.46 11.23 18.81
C GLU A 366 -11.37 10.43 19.52
N ILE A 367 -11.21 9.14 19.17
CA ILE A 367 -10.17 8.24 19.72
C ILE A 367 -8.77 8.79 19.42
N VAL A 368 -8.47 9.13 18.17
CA VAL A 368 -7.13 9.62 17.80
C VAL A 368 -6.81 10.96 18.44
N THR A 369 -7.81 11.83 18.60
CA THR A 369 -7.66 13.11 19.29
C THR A 369 -7.27 12.91 20.74
N LEU A 370 -7.91 11.99 21.47
CA LEU A 370 -7.56 11.65 22.85
C LEU A 370 -6.14 11.10 22.93
N LYS A 371 -5.79 10.12 22.09
CA LYS A 371 -4.46 9.52 22.04
C LYS A 371 -3.37 10.52 21.67
N ASN A 372 -3.62 11.39 20.70
CA ASN A 372 -2.65 12.41 20.31
C ASN A 372 -2.42 13.44 21.44
N ASN A 373 -3.47 13.83 22.18
CA ASN A 373 -3.31 14.70 23.36
C ASN A 373 -2.44 14.07 24.46
N GLU A 374 -2.48 12.74 24.66
CA GLU A 374 -1.60 12.03 25.60
C GLU A 374 -0.12 12.02 25.17
N ARG A 375 0.17 12.33 23.91
CA ARG A 375 1.52 12.44 23.35
C ARG A 375 2.17 13.80 23.63
N ILE A 376 1.40 14.82 24.03
CA ILE A 376 1.93 16.15 24.37
C ILE A 376 2.93 16.03 25.52
N GLY A 377 4.12 16.58 25.32
CA GLY A 377 5.24 16.52 26.24
C GLY A 377 6.15 15.30 26.07
N LYS A 378 5.77 14.31 25.23
CA LYS A 378 6.65 13.18 24.90
C LYS A 378 7.56 13.55 23.73
N THR A 379 8.75 12.94 23.72
CA THR A 379 9.76 13.13 22.65
C THR A 379 9.75 11.92 21.74
N TYR A 380 9.82 12.17 20.43
CA TYR A 380 9.87 11.14 19.40
C TYR A 380 11.02 11.35 18.44
N LYS A 381 11.63 10.26 17.96
CA LYS A 381 12.54 10.26 16.81
C LYS A 381 11.68 10.48 15.55
N VAL A 382 12.01 11.50 14.77
CA VAL A 382 11.30 11.92 13.55
C VAL A 382 12.21 11.77 12.35
N LEU A 383 11.75 11.08 11.33
CA LEU A 383 12.37 11.06 10.01
C LEU A 383 11.91 12.33 9.28
N VAL A 384 12.83 13.25 9.03
CA VAL A 384 12.56 14.53 8.39
C VAL A 384 12.30 14.31 6.90
N GLU A 385 11.23 14.89 6.38
CA GLU A 385 10.81 14.69 4.98
C GLU A 385 10.84 15.97 4.17
N ASP A 386 10.48 17.11 4.76
CA ASP A 386 10.39 18.38 4.02
C ASP A 386 10.63 19.59 4.92
N TYR A 387 10.88 20.73 4.29
CA TYR A 387 11.01 22.04 4.92
C TYR A 387 10.12 23.08 4.24
N ASP A 388 9.20 23.66 5.00
CA ASP A 388 8.37 24.78 4.55
C ASP A 388 9.00 26.12 4.90
N GLY A 389 9.53 26.80 3.90
CA GLY A 389 10.14 28.12 4.04
C GLY A 389 9.16 29.25 4.37
N TYR A 390 7.84 29.06 4.26
CA TYR A 390 6.85 30.07 4.63
C TYR A 390 6.57 30.07 6.14
N THR A 391 6.48 28.88 6.72
CA THR A 391 6.23 28.71 8.15
C THR A 391 7.50 28.56 8.97
N ASP A 392 8.67 28.46 8.32
CA ASP A 392 9.96 28.16 8.93
C ASP A 392 9.89 26.91 9.83
N SER A 393 9.31 25.84 9.26
CA SER A 393 9.11 24.58 9.94
C SER A 393 9.48 23.39 9.06
N TYR A 394 9.89 22.32 9.71
CA TYR A 394 10.10 21.01 9.09
C TYR A 394 8.86 20.15 9.26
N SER A 395 8.67 19.22 8.35
CA SER A 395 7.72 18.13 8.48
C SER A 395 8.41 16.78 8.38
N GLY A 396 7.80 15.75 8.96
CA GLY A 396 8.32 14.41 8.91
C GLY A 396 7.38 13.42 9.57
N ARG A 397 7.86 12.19 9.74
CA ARG A 397 7.09 11.10 10.34
C ARG A 397 7.77 10.54 11.57
N THR A 398 6.94 10.10 12.50
CA THR A 398 7.38 9.28 13.62
C THR A 398 7.26 7.78 13.26
N TYR A 399 7.66 6.91 14.17
CA TYR A 399 7.42 5.47 14.02
C TYR A 399 5.92 5.13 13.89
N MET A 400 5.04 6.03 14.32
CA MET A 400 3.59 5.84 14.35
C MET A 400 2.92 6.06 12.99
N ASP A 401 3.66 6.54 12.00
CA ASP A 401 3.08 7.03 10.75
C ASP A 401 3.74 6.38 9.54
N ALA A 402 2.96 5.63 8.77
CA ALA A 402 3.41 5.06 7.51
C ALA A 402 3.47 6.13 6.41
N PRO A 403 4.45 6.08 5.50
CA PRO A 403 4.57 7.06 4.43
C PRO A 403 3.32 7.09 3.55
N GLU A 404 2.88 8.28 3.16
CA GLU A 404 1.76 8.56 2.25
C GLU A 404 0.37 8.09 2.73
N ILE A 405 0.27 7.49 3.93
CA ILE A 405 -0.97 6.86 4.42
C ILE A 405 -1.47 7.52 5.70
N ASP A 406 -0.58 7.79 6.66
CA ASP A 406 -0.93 8.28 7.98
C ASP A 406 -0.59 9.78 8.15
N GLY A 407 -0.68 10.27 9.40
CA GLY A 407 -0.39 11.67 9.73
C GLY A 407 1.10 12.01 9.70
N THR A 408 1.38 13.28 9.94
CA THR A 408 2.72 13.87 9.99
C THR A 408 2.97 14.57 11.31
N ILE A 409 4.24 14.95 11.55
CA ILE A 409 4.60 15.88 12.61
C ILE A 409 5.28 17.10 11.99
N SER A 410 4.71 18.30 12.23
CA SER A 410 5.37 19.56 11.90
C SER A 410 6.12 20.10 13.10
N PHE A 411 7.35 20.56 12.94
CA PHE A 411 8.13 21.05 14.06
C PHE A 411 9.04 22.23 13.71
N THR A 412 9.31 23.07 14.72
CA THR A 412 10.25 24.19 14.61
C THR A 412 11.59 23.86 15.26
N THR A 413 12.67 24.41 14.71
CA THR A 413 14.04 24.19 15.18
C THR A 413 14.96 25.36 14.78
N ASN A 414 16.10 25.50 15.47
CA ASN A 414 17.21 26.36 15.05
C ASN A 414 18.29 25.57 14.25
N ASN A 415 18.16 24.24 14.18
CA ASN A 415 19.07 23.40 13.44
C ASN A 415 18.65 23.32 11.96
N ARG A 416 19.57 22.85 11.13
CA ARG A 416 19.27 22.51 9.74
C ARG A 416 19.26 20.99 9.59
N TYR A 417 18.24 20.49 8.91
CA TYR A 417 18.08 19.12 8.54
C TYR A 417 17.89 19.02 7.03
N GLU A 418 18.37 17.92 6.47
CA GLU A 418 18.07 17.54 5.09
C GLU A 418 17.01 16.42 5.11
N PRO A 419 16.18 16.28 4.07
CA PRO A 419 15.28 15.14 3.95
C PRO A 419 16.02 13.80 4.16
N GLY A 420 15.45 12.94 5.02
CA GLY A 420 16.09 11.70 5.44
C GLY A 420 16.91 11.79 6.73
N ASP A 421 17.15 12.97 7.29
CA ASP A 421 17.77 13.09 8.62
C ASP A 421 16.79 12.70 9.72
N PHE A 422 17.32 12.41 10.90
CA PHE A 422 16.52 12.17 12.09
C PHE A 422 16.66 13.30 13.11
N ALA A 423 15.50 13.79 13.60
CA ALA A 423 15.40 14.78 14.66
C ALA A 423 14.74 14.18 15.90
N GLU A 424 15.11 14.69 17.09
CA GLU A 424 14.41 14.40 18.36
C GLU A 424 13.42 15.54 18.64
N VAL A 425 12.13 15.27 18.51
CA VAL A 425 11.07 16.28 18.58
C VAL A 425 10.15 16.02 19.75
N VAL A 426 9.98 17.05 20.62
CA VAL A 426 8.97 17.03 21.68
C VAL A 426 7.64 17.50 21.10
N VAL A 427 6.57 16.74 21.30
CA VAL A 427 5.21 17.13 20.91
C VAL A 427 4.71 18.25 21.82
N ILE A 428 4.23 19.34 21.24
CA ILE A 428 3.72 20.52 21.96
C ILE A 428 2.25 20.81 21.64
N GLY A 429 1.69 20.17 20.62
CA GLY A 429 0.30 20.34 20.21
C GLY A 429 -0.13 19.26 19.23
N VAL A 430 -1.40 19.28 18.89
CA VAL A 430 -2.05 18.34 17.96
C VAL A 430 -2.95 19.10 17.00
N ASN A 431 -3.16 18.54 15.82
CA ASN A 431 -4.09 19.04 14.81
C ASN A 431 -4.71 17.83 14.11
N ASP A 432 -5.86 17.37 14.60
CA ASP A 432 -6.54 16.14 14.18
C ASP A 432 -5.59 14.92 14.22
N TYR A 433 -5.24 14.40 13.07
CA TYR A 433 -4.32 13.25 12.95
C TYR A 433 -2.83 13.64 13.07
N ASP A 434 -2.50 14.93 12.86
CA ASP A 434 -1.14 15.42 12.83
C ASP A 434 -0.65 15.91 14.20
N LEU A 435 0.67 15.88 14.38
CA LEU A 435 1.33 16.37 15.57
C LEU A 435 2.06 17.69 15.30
N ILE A 436 2.14 18.52 16.33
CA ILE A 436 2.93 19.76 16.30
C ILE A 436 4.04 19.61 17.34
N GLY A 437 5.26 19.87 16.93
CA GLY A 437 6.43 19.64 17.77
C GLY A 437 7.43 20.79 17.79
N LYS A 438 8.47 20.56 18.58
CA LYS A 438 9.66 21.39 18.64
C LYS A 438 10.89 20.49 18.82
N ASP A 439 11.95 20.76 18.08
CA ASP A 439 13.23 20.09 18.25
C ASP A 439 13.77 20.28 19.69
N THR A 440 14.35 19.24 20.24
CA THR A 440 14.92 19.23 21.59
C THR A 440 16.34 19.76 21.66
N LYS A 441 17.00 19.97 20.51
CA LYS A 441 18.40 20.45 20.42
C LYS A 441 18.51 21.92 20.14
#